data_b8e59220c2e099998360b3f1f613fd44
#
_entry.id   b8e59220c2e099998360b3f1f613fd44
#
_cell.length_a   1.000
_cell.length_b   1.000
_cell.length_c   1.000
_cell.angle_alpha   90.00
_cell.angle_beta   90.00
_cell.angle_gamma   90.00
#
_symmetry.space_group_name_H-M   'P 1'
#
loop_
_entity.id
_entity.type
_entity.pdbx_description
1 polymer ?
#
loop_
_entity_poly.entity_id
_entity_poly.type
_entity_poly.pdbx_seq_one_letter_code
_entity_poly.pdbx_strand_id
1 'polypeptide(L)'
;LLSGAPAWDPTASGDGQGSLGAIRAQVQVIVPALTLLGVDDGPADLVGRSPIDAETARCLAGDTHSWARVLTDPVEGTVLAVDRYRTPWPQRRFLRARDQHCRFPGCRRAAIRCEIDHTIDAAKGGPTALWNLAHLCQRHHSMKQFTRWKVRQLPGGVLEWTSPTGRIY
;
A
#
# COMPACT_ATOMS: atom_id res chain seq x y z
N LEU A 1 -36.32 -25.13 13.91
CA LEU A 1 -36.27 -23.95 14.77
C LEU A 1 -34.90 -23.30 14.60
N LEU A 2 -34.82 -22.29 13.72
CA LEU A 2 -33.63 -21.47 13.54
C LEU A 2 -33.76 -20.31 14.53
N SER A 3 -32.97 -20.32 15.61
CA SER A 3 -32.83 -19.19 16.51
C SER A 3 -32.04 -18.10 15.76
N GLY A 4 -32.70 -16.98 15.46
CA GLY A 4 -32.09 -15.82 14.83
C GLY A 4 -31.01 -15.23 15.74
N ALA A 5 -29.83 -14.98 15.15
CA ALA A 5 -28.82 -14.17 15.81
C ALA A 5 -29.34 -12.75 16.02
N PRO A 6 -29.08 -12.11 17.17
CA PRO A 6 -29.50 -10.73 17.40
C PRO A 6 -28.86 -9.81 16.35
N ALA A 7 -29.67 -8.89 15.81
CA ALA A 7 -29.20 -7.84 14.95
C ALA A 7 -28.17 -6.97 15.69
N TRP A 8 -27.06 -6.66 15.04
CA TRP A 8 -26.04 -5.78 15.58
C TRP A 8 -26.63 -4.36 15.77
N ASP A 9 -26.63 -3.87 17.00
CA ASP A 9 -27.08 -2.51 17.35
C ASP A 9 -25.84 -1.62 17.59
N PRO A 10 -25.60 -0.62 16.75
CA PRO A 10 -24.46 0.27 16.90
C PRO A 10 -24.54 1.22 18.11
N THR A 11 -25.70 1.31 18.76
CA THR A 11 -25.90 2.22 19.90
C THR A 11 -25.80 1.51 21.25
N ALA A 12 -25.64 0.19 21.27
CA ALA A 12 -25.50 -0.57 22.52
C ALA A 12 -24.08 -0.32 23.08
N SER A 13 -23.96 0.66 23.96
CA SER A 13 -22.84 0.87 24.87
C SER A 13 -22.81 -0.26 25.92
N GLY A 14 -22.40 -1.44 25.48
CA GLY A 14 -22.14 -2.56 26.37
C GLY A 14 -20.69 -2.52 26.83
N ASP A 15 -20.46 -2.44 28.14
CA ASP A 15 -19.15 -2.56 28.83
C ASP A 15 -18.51 -3.95 28.66
N GLY A 16 -18.57 -4.47 27.45
CA GLY A 16 -17.91 -5.69 27.06
C GLY A 16 -16.40 -5.46 26.85
N GLN A 17 -15.65 -5.34 27.93
CA GLN A 17 -14.19 -5.51 27.94
C GLN A 17 -13.81 -6.97 27.59
N GLY A 18 -14.31 -7.46 26.47
CA GLY A 18 -13.90 -8.73 25.91
C GLY A 18 -12.73 -8.54 24.99
N SER A 19 -11.62 -9.15 25.28
CA SER A 19 -10.39 -9.54 24.56
C SER A 19 -10.02 -8.93 23.19
N LEU A 20 -10.80 -8.05 22.59
CA LEU A 20 -10.49 -7.32 21.35
C LEU A 20 -9.65 -6.06 21.60
N GLY A 21 -9.45 -5.65 22.84
CA GLY A 21 -8.63 -4.47 23.19
C GLY A 21 -7.15 -4.59 22.80
N ALA A 22 -6.68 -5.79 22.44
CA ALA A 22 -5.33 -6.02 21.93
C ALA A 22 -5.23 -5.85 20.40
N ILE A 23 -6.35 -5.81 19.67
CA ILE A 23 -6.36 -5.67 18.21
C ILE A 23 -6.41 -4.19 17.86
N ARG A 24 -5.27 -3.63 17.49
CA ARG A 24 -5.20 -2.28 16.91
C ARG A 24 -5.42 -2.38 15.41
N ALA A 25 -6.61 -2.06 14.96
CA ALA A 25 -6.87 -1.94 13.53
C ALA A 25 -6.04 -0.77 12.97
N GLN A 26 -5.27 -1.03 11.93
CA GLN A 26 -4.58 0.01 11.16
C GLN A 26 -5.27 0.15 9.82
N VAL A 27 -5.98 1.26 9.64
CA VAL A 27 -6.61 1.63 8.38
C VAL A 27 -5.71 2.67 7.70
N GLN A 28 -5.39 2.45 6.45
CA GLN A 28 -4.65 3.41 5.63
C GLN A 28 -5.54 3.86 4.48
N VAL A 29 -5.77 5.17 4.41
CA VAL A 29 -6.53 5.82 3.35
C VAL A 29 -5.60 6.77 2.60
N ILE A 30 -5.66 6.76 1.28
CA ILE A 30 -4.98 7.70 0.41
C ILE A 30 -6.03 8.69 -0.07
N VAL A 31 -5.89 9.94 0.34
CA VAL A 31 -6.81 11.01 -0.05
C VAL A 31 -6.05 12.03 -0.89
N PRO A 32 -6.52 12.36 -2.10
CA PRO A 32 -5.95 13.48 -2.85
C PRO A 32 -6.02 14.78 -2.03
N ALA A 33 -4.99 15.59 -2.11
CA ALA A 33 -4.91 16.82 -1.29
C ALA A 33 -6.08 17.77 -1.55
N LEU A 34 -6.48 17.91 -2.79
CA LEU A 34 -7.59 18.79 -3.18
C LEU A 34 -8.94 18.26 -2.66
N THR A 35 -9.13 16.94 -2.70
CA THR A 35 -10.32 16.29 -2.11
C THR A 35 -10.37 16.51 -0.60
N LEU A 36 -9.23 16.36 0.08
CA LEU A 36 -9.15 16.59 1.52
C LEU A 36 -9.45 18.05 1.91
N LEU A 37 -8.99 18.99 1.09
CA LEU A 37 -9.25 20.43 1.28
C LEU A 37 -10.67 20.86 0.85
N GLY A 38 -11.47 19.96 0.29
CA GLY A 38 -12.82 20.27 -0.19
C GLY A 38 -12.85 21.08 -1.48
N VAL A 39 -11.76 21.11 -2.23
CA VAL A 39 -11.66 21.82 -3.52
C VAL A 39 -12.26 20.99 -4.65
N ASP A 40 -12.13 19.65 -4.56
CA ASP A 40 -12.78 18.70 -5.45
C ASP A 40 -13.40 17.54 -4.68
N ASP A 41 -14.12 16.67 -5.37
CA ASP A 41 -14.76 15.48 -4.82
C ASP A 41 -14.20 14.18 -5.45
N GLY A 42 -12.94 14.21 -5.87
CA GLY A 42 -12.25 13.03 -6.35
C GLY A 42 -12.26 11.91 -5.30
N PRO A 43 -12.35 10.63 -5.74
CA PRO A 43 -12.40 9.51 -4.82
C PRO A 43 -11.07 9.35 -4.07
N ALA A 44 -11.15 8.85 -2.84
CA ALA A 44 -10.02 8.39 -2.07
C ALA A 44 -9.91 6.86 -2.15
N ASP A 45 -8.74 6.30 -1.80
CA ASP A 45 -8.51 4.86 -1.83
C ASP A 45 -8.30 4.28 -0.44
N LEU A 46 -9.11 3.30 -0.09
CA LEU A 46 -8.86 2.44 1.07
C LEU A 46 -7.84 1.36 0.68
N VAL A 47 -6.62 1.48 1.21
CA VAL A 47 -5.49 0.63 0.81
C VAL A 47 -5.83 -0.86 0.91
N GLY A 48 -5.75 -1.55 -0.23
CA GLY A 48 -6.03 -2.99 -0.34
C GLY A 48 -7.50 -3.37 -0.41
N ARG A 49 -8.40 -2.40 -0.62
CA ARG A 49 -9.86 -2.61 -0.74
C ARG A 49 -10.40 -1.96 -2.01
N SER A 50 -11.04 -0.84 -1.89
CA SER A 50 -11.78 -0.18 -2.96
C SER A 50 -11.71 1.33 -2.80
N PRO A 51 -12.02 2.09 -3.84
CA PRO A 51 -12.26 3.51 -3.71
C PRO A 51 -13.36 3.79 -2.71
N ILE A 52 -13.22 4.89 -1.98
CA ILE A 52 -14.24 5.45 -1.10
C ILE A 52 -14.56 6.88 -1.55
N ASP A 53 -15.77 7.31 -1.30
CA ASP A 53 -16.19 8.66 -1.65
C ASP A 53 -15.48 9.74 -0.80
N ALA A 54 -15.50 10.96 -1.32
CA ALA A 54 -14.81 12.09 -0.72
C ALA A 54 -15.31 12.43 0.68
N GLU A 55 -16.60 12.29 0.93
CA GLU A 55 -17.21 12.60 2.23
C GLU A 55 -16.75 11.60 3.30
N THR A 56 -16.84 10.31 3.00
CA THR A 56 -16.33 9.25 3.88
C THR A 56 -14.83 9.44 4.16
N ALA A 57 -14.05 9.81 3.14
CA ALA A 57 -12.62 10.08 3.30
C ALA A 57 -12.34 11.26 4.24
N ARG A 58 -13.09 12.35 4.12
CA ARG A 58 -12.98 13.52 4.99
C ARG A 58 -13.40 13.22 6.43
N CYS A 59 -14.46 12.43 6.62
CA CYS A 59 -14.88 11.98 7.95
C CYS A 59 -13.79 11.16 8.63
N LEU A 60 -13.27 10.13 7.96
CA LEU A 60 -12.16 9.33 8.46
C LEU A 60 -10.93 10.17 8.77
N ALA A 61 -10.75 11.22 7.99
CA ALA A 61 -9.70 12.18 8.16
C ALA A 61 -9.87 13.03 9.43
N GLY A 62 -11.06 13.52 9.70
CA GLY A 62 -11.35 14.40 10.85
C GLY A 62 -11.14 13.72 12.19
N ASP A 63 -11.40 12.42 12.28
CA ASP A 63 -11.31 11.64 13.52
C ASP A 63 -9.90 11.20 13.88
N THR A 64 -8.91 11.46 13.05
CA THR A 64 -7.54 11.01 13.30
C THR A 64 -6.72 12.03 14.08
N HIS A 65 -6.08 11.57 15.18
CA HIS A 65 -5.22 12.42 16.02
C HIS A 65 -3.87 12.74 15.36
N SER A 66 -3.50 12.07 14.29
CA SER A 66 -2.25 12.31 13.57
C SER A 66 -2.33 11.90 12.11
N TRP A 67 -1.86 12.79 11.25
CA TRP A 67 -1.71 12.57 9.82
C TRP A 67 -0.25 12.39 9.47
N ALA A 68 0.04 11.42 8.62
CA ALA A 68 1.29 11.46 7.91
C ALA A 68 1.04 12.00 6.50
N ARG A 69 1.53 13.16 6.27
CA ARG A 69 1.56 13.74 4.94
C ARG A 69 2.60 12.99 4.11
N VAL A 70 2.15 12.31 3.07
CA VAL A 70 3.00 11.81 2.01
C VAL A 70 2.83 12.77 0.84
N LEU A 71 3.76 13.73 0.69
CA LEU A 71 3.82 14.54 -0.52
C LEU A 71 4.43 13.65 -1.60
N THR A 72 3.64 13.25 -2.56
CA THR A 72 4.14 12.68 -3.81
C THR A 72 4.39 13.84 -4.75
N ASP A 73 5.65 14.11 -5.09
CA ASP A 73 5.95 14.94 -6.25
C ASP A 73 5.54 14.16 -7.50
N PRO A 74 4.60 14.63 -8.30
CA PRO A 74 4.17 13.95 -9.51
C PRO A 74 5.23 14.00 -10.62
N VAL A 75 6.26 14.84 -10.51
CA VAL A 75 7.22 15.11 -11.58
C VAL A 75 8.61 14.54 -11.29
N GLU A 76 9.08 14.56 -10.07
CA GLU A 76 10.49 14.24 -9.80
C GLU A 76 10.74 13.16 -8.74
N GLY A 77 9.79 12.43 -8.24
CA GLY A 77 9.99 11.34 -7.29
C GLY A 77 11.27 11.50 -6.45
N THR A 78 11.33 12.45 -5.50
CA THR A 78 12.54 12.70 -4.72
C THR A 78 12.99 11.44 -4.01
N VAL A 79 14.08 10.87 -4.43
CA VAL A 79 14.65 9.62 -3.93
C VAL A 79 15.43 9.90 -2.65
N LEU A 80 14.90 9.46 -1.51
CA LEU A 80 15.69 9.31 -0.31
C LEU A 80 16.39 7.95 -0.37
N ALA A 81 17.62 7.92 -0.84
CA ALA A 81 18.47 6.75 -0.74
C ALA A 81 18.83 6.50 0.73
N VAL A 82 18.61 5.28 1.20
CA VAL A 82 19.02 4.85 2.54
C VAL A 82 19.76 3.54 2.42
N ASP A 83 21.04 3.57 2.76
CA ASP A 83 21.96 2.42 2.74
C ASP A 83 21.68 1.39 3.86
N ARG A 84 20.44 1.05 4.13
CA ARG A 84 20.08 0.04 5.12
C ARG A 84 19.22 -1.04 4.50
N TYR A 85 19.59 -2.29 4.75
CA TYR A 85 18.85 -3.48 4.37
C TYR A 85 17.39 -3.50 4.87
N ARG A 86 17.09 -2.81 5.97
CA ARG A 86 15.72 -2.61 6.45
C ARG A 86 15.15 -1.30 5.91
N THR A 87 14.11 -1.41 5.11
CA THR A 87 13.34 -0.24 4.64
C THR A 87 12.83 0.57 5.83
N PRO A 88 13.22 1.84 5.99
CA PRO A 88 12.76 2.71 7.06
C PRO A 88 11.23 2.86 7.04
N TRP A 89 10.64 3.15 8.21
CA TRP A 89 9.21 3.30 8.38
C TRP A 89 8.58 4.33 7.40
N PRO A 90 9.12 5.52 7.18
CA PRO A 90 8.58 6.46 6.22
C PRO A 90 8.54 5.92 4.78
N GLN A 91 9.60 5.23 4.35
CA GLN A 91 9.64 4.60 3.02
C GLN A 91 8.61 3.46 2.90
N ARG A 92 8.47 2.62 3.92
CA ARG A 92 7.47 1.54 3.94
C ARG A 92 6.05 2.10 3.80
N ARG A 93 5.78 3.21 4.48
CA ARG A 93 4.49 3.88 4.42
C ARG A 93 4.23 4.47 3.04
N PHE A 94 5.20 5.16 2.46
CA PHE A 94 5.12 5.68 1.09
C PHE A 94 4.90 4.56 0.08
N LEU A 95 5.71 3.49 0.12
CA LEU A 95 5.60 2.36 -0.79
C LEU A 95 4.23 1.69 -0.70
N ARG A 96 3.68 1.57 0.50
CA ARG A 96 2.35 0.99 0.71
C ARG A 96 1.25 1.84 0.07
N ALA A 97 1.37 3.17 0.18
CA ALA A 97 0.46 4.11 -0.44
C ALA A 97 0.58 4.12 -1.98
N ARG A 98 1.81 4.11 -2.50
CA ARG A 98 2.08 4.09 -3.94
C ARG A 98 1.60 2.78 -4.61
N ASP A 99 1.92 1.65 -4.00
CA ASP A 99 1.76 0.34 -4.65
C ASP A 99 0.36 -0.25 -4.48
N GLN A 100 -0.29 -0.05 -3.31
CA GLN A 100 -1.59 -0.59 -2.91
C GLN A 100 -1.70 -2.12 -3.02
N HIS A 101 -1.16 -2.71 -4.07
CA HIS A 101 -1.16 -4.14 -4.38
C HIS A 101 0.23 -4.62 -4.80
N CYS A 102 0.37 -5.94 -4.93
CA CYS A 102 1.52 -6.55 -5.58
C CYS A 102 1.73 -5.95 -6.97
N ARG A 103 2.95 -5.54 -7.28
CA ARG A 103 3.31 -4.83 -8.52
C ARG A 103 3.59 -5.75 -9.71
N PHE A 104 3.25 -7.03 -9.61
CA PHE A 104 3.25 -7.93 -10.75
C PHE A 104 1.98 -7.72 -11.59
N PRO A 105 2.05 -7.70 -12.93
CA PRO A 105 0.89 -7.47 -13.81
C PRO A 105 -0.30 -8.37 -13.48
N GLY A 106 -1.47 -7.75 -13.28
CA GLY A 106 -2.71 -8.46 -12.98
C GLY A 106 -2.85 -9.00 -11.55
N CYS A 107 -1.84 -8.85 -10.69
CA CYS A 107 -1.95 -9.32 -9.31
C CYS A 107 -2.66 -8.29 -8.40
N ARG A 108 -3.72 -8.71 -7.75
CA ARG A 108 -4.54 -7.87 -6.86
C ARG A 108 -4.29 -8.13 -5.36
N ARG A 109 -3.19 -8.81 -5.00
CA ARG A 109 -2.89 -9.06 -3.59
C ARG A 109 -2.50 -7.76 -2.92
N ALA A 110 -3.21 -7.38 -1.87
CA ALA A 110 -3.00 -6.13 -1.16
C ALA A 110 -1.55 -5.97 -0.66
N ALA A 111 -0.97 -4.77 -0.78
CA ALA A 111 0.41 -4.46 -0.41
C ALA A 111 0.73 -4.81 1.06
N ILE A 112 -0.25 -4.72 1.96
CA ILE A 112 -0.09 -5.11 3.36
C ILE A 112 0.24 -6.60 3.54
N ARG A 113 -0.08 -7.44 2.54
CA ARG A 113 0.22 -8.88 2.48
C ARG A 113 1.37 -9.20 1.54
N CYS A 114 2.15 -8.20 1.19
CA CYS A 114 3.30 -8.30 0.31
C CYS A 114 4.57 -7.94 1.05
N GLU A 115 5.69 -8.42 0.54
CA GLU A 115 7.02 -8.02 0.96
C GLU A 115 7.49 -6.82 0.14
N ILE A 116 8.33 -5.97 0.72
CA ILE A 116 9.04 -4.94 -0.02
C ILE A 116 10.30 -5.57 -0.58
N ASP A 117 10.36 -5.64 -1.90
CA ASP A 117 11.46 -6.27 -2.64
C ASP A 117 12.27 -5.21 -3.40
N HIS A 118 13.58 -5.46 -3.55
CA HIS A 118 14.48 -4.66 -4.37
C HIS A 118 14.37 -5.05 -5.84
N THR A 119 14.09 -4.11 -6.71
CA THR A 119 14.07 -4.36 -8.17
C THR A 119 15.44 -4.83 -8.65
N ILE A 120 16.50 -4.12 -8.27
CA ILE A 120 17.89 -4.58 -8.35
C ILE A 120 18.24 -5.16 -6.99
N ASP A 121 18.56 -6.44 -6.94
CA ASP A 121 18.78 -7.16 -5.69
C ASP A 121 19.86 -6.49 -4.83
N ALA A 122 19.64 -6.41 -3.52
CA ALA A 122 20.63 -5.86 -2.58
C ALA A 122 21.96 -6.63 -2.63
N ALA A 123 21.92 -7.95 -2.85
CA ALA A 123 23.12 -8.78 -3.04
C ALA A 123 23.91 -8.42 -4.30
N LYS A 124 23.31 -7.70 -5.23
CA LYS A 124 23.94 -7.17 -6.46
C LYS A 124 24.24 -5.67 -6.36
N GLY A 125 24.25 -5.11 -5.15
CA GLY A 125 24.52 -3.69 -4.91
C GLY A 125 23.32 -2.77 -5.11
N GLY A 126 22.11 -3.31 -5.25
CA GLY A 126 20.89 -2.50 -5.33
C GLY A 126 20.60 -1.76 -4.03
N PRO A 127 20.47 -0.41 -4.06
CA PRO A 127 20.27 0.38 -2.85
C PRO A 127 18.84 0.23 -2.31
N THR A 128 18.67 0.45 -1.01
CA THR A 128 17.36 0.54 -0.35
C THR A 128 16.78 1.94 -0.59
N ALA A 129 16.32 2.20 -1.81
CA ALA A 129 15.79 3.47 -2.27
C ALA A 129 14.42 3.30 -2.92
N LEU A 130 13.55 4.31 -2.83
CA LEU A 130 12.16 4.23 -3.34
C LEU A 130 12.08 3.85 -4.82
N TRP A 131 13.06 4.27 -5.63
CA TRP A 131 13.14 3.95 -7.05
C TRP A 131 13.61 2.51 -7.32
N ASN A 132 14.07 1.78 -6.27
CA ASN A 132 14.52 0.39 -6.37
C ASN A 132 13.67 -0.56 -5.52
N LEU A 133 12.57 -0.10 -4.94
CA LEU A 133 11.71 -0.87 -4.04
C LEU A 133 10.29 -0.97 -4.56
N ALA A 134 9.68 -2.15 -4.43
CA ALA A 134 8.28 -2.39 -4.77
C ALA A 134 7.66 -3.51 -3.94
N HIS A 135 6.33 -3.49 -3.74
CA HIS A 135 5.64 -4.58 -3.08
C HIS A 135 5.42 -5.75 -4.04
N LEU A 136 5.95 -6.90 -3.67
CA LEU A 136 5.66 -8.17 -4.34
C LEU A 136 5.09 -9.18 -3.33
N CYS A 137 4.05 -9.91 -3.73
CA CYS A 137 3.58 -11.03 -2.92
C CYS A 137 4.60 -12.17 -2.98
N GLN A 138 4.61 -13.05 -1.99
CA GLN A 138 5.53 -14.18 -1.88
C GLN A 138 5.70 -14.94 -3.21
N ARG A 139 4.60 -15.23 -3.90
CA ARG A 139 4.64 -15.92 -5.20
C ARG A 139 5.46 -15.17 -6.24
N HIS A 140 5.21 -13.86 -6.40
CA HIS A 140 5.86 -13.07 -7.44
C HIS A 140 7.27 -12.63 -7.06
N HIS A 141 7.55 -12.50 -5.77
CA HIS A 141 8.92 -12.35 -5.26
C HIS A 141 9.76 -13.59 -5.58
N SER A 142 9.28 -14.79 -5.24
CA SER A 142 9.95 -16.06 -5.58
C SER A 142 10.09 -16.24 -7.09
N MET A 143 9.07 -15.89 -7.86
CA MET A 143 9.12 -15.97 -9.33
C MET A 143 10.23 -15.06 -9.90
N LYS A 144 10.35 -13.82 -9.41
CA LYS A 144 11.43 -12.91 -9.81
C LYS A 144 12.82 -13.51 -9.49
N GLN A 145 12.98 -14.11 -8.31
CA GLN A 145 14.27 -14.61 -7.87
C GLN A 145 14.70 -15.93 -8.54
N PHE A 146 13.75 -16.83 -8.79
CA PHE A 146 14.07 -18.22 -9.19
C PHE A 146 13.69 -18.56 -10.63
N THR A 147 13.22 -17.58 -11.41
CA THR A 147 12.84 -17.81 -12.81
C THR A 147 13.52 -16.82 -13.75
N ARG A 148 13.24 -16.95 -15.04
CA ARG A 148 13.75 -16.04 -16.08
C ARG A 148 12.95 -14.75 -16.24
N TRP A 149 11.96 -14.48 -15.38
CA TRP A 149 11.29 -13.20 -15.36
C TRP A 149 12.27 -12.08 -14.97
N LYS A 150 12.20 -10.98 -15.67
CA LYS A 150 12.98 -9.79 -15.36
C LYS A 150 12.06 -8.63 -15.01
N VAL A 151 12.54 -7.73 -14.18
CA VAL A 151 11.83 -6.51 -13.83
C VAL A 151 12.78 -5.33 -13.88
N ARG A 152 12.28 -4.21 -14.39
CA ARG A 152 12.97 -2.92 -14.38
C ARG A 152 12.02 -1.88 -13.82
N GLN A 153 12.52 -1.03 -12.93
CA GLN A 153 11.75 0.08 -12.40
C GLN A 153 12.07 1.34 -13.20
N LEU A 154 11.04 1.97 -13.71
CA LEU A 154 11.08 3.20 -14.49
C LEU A 154 10.76 4.40 -13.58
N PRO A 155 11.00 5.66 -14.05
CA PRO A 155 10.59 6.86 -13.34
C PRO A 155 9.12 6.82 -12.93
N GLY A 156 8.79 7.44 -11.81
CA GLY A 156 7.42 7.37 -11.24
C GLY A 156 7.07 6.04 -10.57
N GLY A 157 8.02 5.10 -10.44
CA GLY A 157 7.80 3.81 -9.79
C GLY A 157 7.07 2.78 -10.65
N VAL A 158 6.94 3.00 -11.94
CA VAL A 158 6.37 2.02 -12.88
C VAL A 158 7.29 0.82 -12.98
N LEU A 159 6.74 -0.39 -12.92
CA LEU A 159 7.49 -1.63 -13.13
C LEU A 159 7.21 -2.19 -14.52
N GLU A 160 8.27 -2.36 -15.28
CA GLU A 160 8.26 -3.06 -16.55
C GLU A 160 8.71 -4.50 -16.32
N TRP A 161 7.87 -5.45 -16.64
CA TRP A 161 8.16 -6.87 -16.51
C TRP A 161 8.39 -7.51 -17.85
N THR A 162 9.46 -8.30 -17.95
CA THR A 162 9.75 -9.09 -19.15
C THR A 162 9.60 -10.57 -18.85
N SER A 163 8.72 -11.25 -19.58
CA SER A 163 8.52 -12.69 -19.45
C SER A 163 9.72 -13.49 -19.99
N PRO A 164 9.81 -14.79 -19.65
CA PRO A 164 10.84 -15.69 -20.22
C PRO A 164 10.82 -15.78 -21.74
N THR A 165 9.68 -15.46 -22.37
CA THR A 165 9.50 -15.44 -23.83
C THR A 165 9.80 -14.07 -24.45
N GLY A 166 10.24 -13.09 -23.65
CA GLY A 166 10.60 -11.74 -24.12
C GLY A 166 9.43 -10.76 -24.20
N ARG A 167 8.22 -11.16 -23.82
CA ARG A 167 7.06 -10.25 -23.83
C ARG A 167 7.15 -9.26 -22.66
N ILE A 168 6.88 -7.99 -22.93
CA ILE A 168 6.89 -6.88 -21.97
C ILE A 168 5.47 -6.57 -21.49
N TYR A 169 5.35 -6.25 -20.21
CA TYR A 169 4.10 -5.90 -19.53
C TYR A 169 4.28 -4.66 -18.69
#